data_f4bf672cb68ba3191700ef78b3b4d8b7
#
_entry.id   f4bf672cb68ba3191700ef78b3b4d8b7
#
_cell.length_a   1.000
_cell.length_b   1.000
_cell.length_c   1.000
_cell.angle_alpha   90.00
_cell.angle_beta   90.00
_cell.angle_gamma   90.00
#
_symmetry.space_group_name_H-M   'P 1'
#
loop_
_entity.id
_entity.type
_entity.pdbx_description
1 polymer ?
#
loop_
_entity_poly.entity_id
_entity_poly.type
_entity_poly.pdbx_seq_one_letter_code
_entity_poly.pdbx_strand_id
1 'polypeptide(L)'
;YFVFTLTDKRNGISKKIRNTVERERLETLLKKYTREEYGIIVRTNAAGVSEETLTKELELLQLRYEELMRKAKIAAGKTLLYREPPHYITLGKELPAKALDEILTDHAEVFTELKEYYKQTSESDTTKISFYEDTYSLYNLYRFAHYYEEAYGKYIWLKSGASLVIEHTEAMTVI
;
A
#
# COMPACT_ATOMS: atom_id res chain seq x y z
N TYR A 1 -6.97 0.12 3.28
CA TYR A 1 -8.38 -0.16 3.04
C TYR A 1 -9.15 1.09 2.61
N PHE A 2 -8.70 2.29 3.02
CA PHE A 2 -9.40 3.55 2.76
C PHE A 2 -8.52 4.59 2.07
N VAL A 3 -9.17 5.52 1.36
CA VAL A 3 -8.57 6.73 0.84
C VAL A 3 -9.40 7.92 1.30
N PHE A 4 -8.77 8.89 1.95
CA PHE A 4 -9.40 10.16 2.26
C PHE A 4 -9.17 11.14 1.10
N THR A 5 -10.24 11.78 0.65
CA THR A 5 -10.20 12.75 -0.45
C THR A 5 -10.62 14.12 0.06
N LEU A 6 -9.76 15.11 -0.14
CA LEU A 6 -10.02 16.49 0.31
C LEU A 6 -10.79 17.30 -0.76
N THR A 7 -10.64 16.92 -2.02
CA THR A 7 -11.25 17.60 -3.16
C THR A 7 -12.67 17.09 -3.43
N ASP A 8 -12.87 15.78 -3.44
CA ASP A 8 -14.19 15.16 -3.57
C ASP A 8 -14.66 14.67 -2.20
N LYS A 9 -15.64 15.37 -1.65
CA LYS A 9 -16.19 15.11 -0.31
C LYS A 9 -17.20 13.98 -0.26
N ARG A 10 -17.42 13.28 -1.36
CA ARG A 10 -18.38 12.17 -1.43
C ARG A 10 -17.75 10.87 -0.95
N ASN A 11 -18.51 10.13 -0.16
CA ASN A 11 -18.14 8.78 0.23
C ASN A 11 -18.44 7.80 -0.91
N GLY A 12 -17.57 6.81 -1.07
CA GLY A 12 -17.72 5.80 -2.10
C GLY A 12 -17.19 4.43 -1.69
N ILE A 13 -17.72 3.39 -2.30
CA ILE A 13 -17.23 2.02 -2.15
C ILE A 13 -16.81 1.50 -3.53
N SER A 14 -15.66 0.85 -3.60
CA SER A 14 -15.14 0.27 -4.83
C SER A 14 -16.22 -0.54 -5.56
N LYS A 15 -16.39 -0.27 -6.86
CA LYS A 15 -17.34 -1.00 -7.72
C LYS A 15 -16.98 -2.49 -7.87
N LYS A 16 -15.74 -2.87 -7.55
CA LYS A 16 -15.29 -4.27 -7.57
C LYS A 16 -15.84 -5.10 -6.40
N ILE A 17 -16.30 -4.47 -5.32
CA ILE A 17 -17.01 -5.14 -4.23
C ILE A 17 -18.46 -5.36 -4.68
N ARG A 18 -18.77 -6.57 -5.16
CA ARG A 18 -20.07 -6.90 -5.74
C ARG A 18 -21.06 -7.49 -4.73
N ASN A 19 -20.57 -8.03 -3.59
CA ASN A 19 -21.42 -8.60 -2.56
C ASN A 19 -22.22 -7.49 -1.88
N THR A 20 -23.55 -7.57 -1.95
CA THR A 20 -24.48 -6.55 -1.42
C THR A 20 -24.43 -6.45 0.10
N VAL A 21 -24.37 -7.59 0.79
CA VAL A 21 -24.28 -7.64 2.26
C VAL A 21 -23.01 -6.96 2.75
N GLU A 22 -21.90 -7.24 2.07
CA GLU A 22 -20.61 -6.62 2.41
C GLU A 22 -20.61 -5.11 2.13
N ARG A 23 -21.25 -4.69 1.05
CA ARG A 23 -21.39 -3.25 0.75
C ARG A 23 -22.21 -2.54 1.84
N GLU A 24 -23.34 -3.10 2.25
CA GLU A 24 -24.19 -2.54 3.31
C GLU A 24 -23.44 -2.45 4.65
N ARG A 25 -22.64 -3.47 4.98
CA ARG A 25 -21.76 -3.46 6.16
C ARG A 25 -20.78 -2.29 6.11
N LEU A 26 -20.07 -2.14 4.98
CA LEU A 26 -19.09 -1.08 4.79
C LEU A 26 -19.73 0.31 4.74
N GLU A 27 -20.91 0.45 4.14
CA GLU A 27 -21.68 1.70 4.16
C GLU A 27 -22.11 2.10 5.57
N THR A 28 -22.53 1.13 6.37
CA THR A 28 -22.92 1.36 7.77
C THR A 28 -21.70 1.81 8.60
N LEU A 29 -20.54 1.21 8.38
CA LEU A 29 -19.31 1.63 9.01
C LEU A 29 -18.95 3.06 8.60
N LEU A 30 -18.98 3.39 7.31
CA LEU A 30 -18.64 4.72 6.80
C LEU A 30 -19.51 5.83 7.38
N LYS A 31 -20.81 5.58 7.59
CA LYS A 31 -21.74 6.57 8.17
C LYS A 31 -21.26 7.11 9.51
N LYS A 32 -20.54 6.30 10.31
CA LYS A 32 -19.99 6.71 11.61
C LYS A 32 -18.86 7.74 11.47
N TYR A 33 -18.14 7.72 10.31
CA TYR A 33 -16.95 8.54 10.04
C TYR A 33 -17.18 9.62 8.98
N THR A 34 -18.39 9.73 8.44
CA THR A 34 -18.74 10.75 7.45
C THR A 34 -18.61 12.15 8.03
N ARG A 35 -17.91 13.04 7.33
CA ARG A 35 -17.73 14.47 7.62
C ARG A 35 -18.00 15.30 6.36
N GLU A 36 -18.25 16.59 6.53
CA GLU A 36 -18.42 17.51 5.41
C GLU A 36 -17.08 17.98 4.81
N GLU A 37 -15.98 17.81 5.55
CA GLU A 37 -14.67 18.31 5.21
C GLU A 37 -13.91 17.42 4.24
N TYR A 38 -14.20 16.12 4.21
CA TYR A 38 -13.52 15.13 3.37
C TYR A 38 -14.45 14.02 2.91
N GLY A 39 -14.08 13.33 1.84
CA GLY A 39 -14.72 12.09 1.40
C GLY A 39 -13.88 10.88 1.76
N ILE A 40 -14.53 9.72 1.91
CA ILE A 40 -13.87 8.44 2.20
C ILE A 40 -14.21 7.45 1.09
N ILE A 41 -13.17 6.90 0.45
CA ILE A 41 -13.33 5.86 -0.57
C ILE A 41 -12.85 4.53 0.01
N VAL A 42 -13.74 3.53 0.05
CA VAL A 42 -13.41 2.15 0.45
C VAL A 42 -12.78 1.42 -0.73
N ARG A 43 -11.57 0.92 -0.54
CA ARG A 43 -10.86 0.11 -1.53
C ARG A 43 -11.33 -1.34 -1.51
N THR A 44 -11.03 -2.07 -2.59
CA THR A 44 -11.47 -3.46 -2.78
C THR A 44 -10.94 -4.41 -1.69
N ASN A 45 -9.73 -4.16 -1.19
CA ASN A 45 -9.10 -4.97 -0.15
C ASN A 45 -9.72 -4.81 1.25
N ALA A 46 -10.66 -3.88 1.43
CA ALA A 46 -11.44 -3.77 2.67
C ALA A 46 -12.50 -4.89 2.80
N ALA A 47 -12.84 -5.57 1.69
CA ALA A 47 -13.83 -6.63 1.72
C ALA A 47 -13.33 -7.83 2.55
N GLY A 48 -14.19 -8.31 3.48
CA GLY A 48 -13.89 -9.44 4.37
C GLY A 48 -12.96 -9.11 5.55
N VAL A 49 -12.50 -7.87 5.68
CA VAL A 49 -11.69 -7.42 6.82
C VAL A 49 -12.57 -7.15 8.03
N SER A 50 -12.07 -7.47 9.23
CA SER A 50 -12.82 -7.24 10.48
C SER A 50 -13.17 -5.77 10.68
N GLU A 51 -14.31 -5.50 11.30
CA GLU A 51 -14.73 -4.11 11.60
C GLU A 51 -13.72 -3.40 12.51
N GLU A 52 -13.13 -4.14 13.44
CA GLU A 52 -12.11 -3.60 14.35
C GLU A 52 -10.89 -3.08 13.60
N THR A 53 -10.36 -3.86 12.65
CA THR A 53 -9.21 -3.46 11.83
C THR A 53 -9.54 -2.24 10.96
N LEU A 54 -10.73 -2.24 10.35
CA LEU A 54 -11.19 -1.11 9.54
C LEU A 54 -11.38 0.16 10.37
N THR A 55 -11.93 0.04 11.56
CA THR A 55 -12.13 1.14 12.50
C THR A 55 -10.79 1.78 12.91
N LYS A 56 -9.81 0.97 13.30
CA LYS A 56 -8.47 1.46 13.67
C LYS A 56 -7.82 2.27 12.53
N GLU A 57 -7.95 1.81 11.29
CA GLU A 57 -7.39 2.55 10.15
C GLU A 57 -8.15 3.87 9.89
N LEU A 58 -9.48 3.87 10.00
CA LEU A 58 -10.28 5.09 9.85
C LEU A 58 -9.93 6.14 10.91
N GLU A 59 -9.79 5.72 12.17
CA GLU A 59 -9.39 6.59 13.27
C GLU A 59 -7.98 7.17 13.05
N LEU A 60 -7.04 6.34 12.60
CA LEU A 60 -5.67 6.78 12.27
C LEU A 60 -5.68 7.81 11.12
N LEU A 61 -6.47 7.58 10.07
CA LEU A 61 -6.59 8.51 8.95
C LEU A 61 -7.25 9.82 9.38
N GLN A 62 -8.23 9.76 10.27
CA GLN A 62 -8.87 10.95 10.84
C GLN A 62 -7.88 11.78 11.66
N LEU A 63 -7.12 11.15 12.54
CA LEU A 63 -6.06 11.83 13.31
C LEU A 63 -5.03 12.49 12.41
N ARG A 64 -4.59 11.80 11.35
CA ARG A 64 -3.66 12.37 10.35
C ARG A 64 -4.26 13.57 9.63
N TYR A 65 -5.54 13.49 9.27
CA TYR A 65 -6.25 14.62 8.66
C TYR A 65 -6.29 15.82 9.59
N GLU A 66 -6.68 15.63 10.85
CA GLU A 66 -6.75 16.71 11.86
C GLU A 66 -5.38 17.36 12.08
N GLU A 67 -4.32 16.56 12.17
CA GLU A 67 -2.95 17.04 12.29
C GLU A 67 -2.52 17.85 11.05
N LEU A 68 -2.83 17.35 9.87
CA LEU A 68 -2.56 18.03 8.60
C LEU A 68 -3.25 19.40 8.55
N MET A 69 -4.52 19.44 8.91
CA MET A 69 -5.31 20.69 8.92
C MET A 69 -4.83 21.68 9.98
N ARG A 70 -4.39 21.17 11.13
CA ARG A 70 -3.76 22.01 12.16
C ARG A 70 -2.46 22.62 11.66
N LYS A 71 -1.59 21.84 11.02
CA LYS A 71 -0.35 22.35 10.41
C LYS A 71 -0.64 23.36 9.30
N ALA A 72 -1.63 23.10 8.45
CA ALA A 72 -2.00 23.97 7.34
C ALA A 72 -2.45 25.36 7.80
N LYS A 73 -3.15 25.47 8.95
CA LYS A 73 -3.62 26.76 9.49
C LYS A 73 -2.49 27.71 9.92
N ILE A 74 -1.35 27.17 10.32
CA ILE A 74 -0.21 27.94 10.84
C ILE A 74 0.98 28.00 9.89
N ALA A 75 0.94 27.21 8.81
CA ALA A 75 2.04 27.10 7.86
C ALA A 75 2.15 28.35 6.98
N ALA A 76 3.37 28.80 6.77
CA ALA A 76 3.67 29.81 5.75
C ALA A 76 3.48 29.20 4.33
N GLY A 77 3.31 30.06 3.33
CA GLY A 77 3.19 29.61 1.95
C GLY A 77 4.39 28.75 1.52
N LYS A 78 4.12 27.70 0.73
CA LYS A 78 5.11 26.73 0.23
C LYS A 78 5.73 25.81 1.30
N THR A 79 5.14 25.69 2.50
CA THR A 79 5.57 24.74 3.52
C THR A 79 5.11 23.33 3.17
N LEU A 80 6.00 22.34 3.31
CA LEU A 80 5.64 20.92 3.18
C LEU A 80 4.78 20.51 4.39
N LEU A 81 3.51 20.21 4.15
CA LEU A 81 2.57 19.81 5.21
C LEU A 81 2.60 18.31 5.51
N TYR A 82 2.76 17.50 4.47
CA TYR A 82 2.76 16.05 4.55
C TYR A 82 3.66 15.46 3.46
N ARG A 83 4.38 14.42 3.82
CA ARG A 83 5.11 13.56 2.88
C ARG A 83 4.64 12.14 3.09
N GLU A 84 4.20 11.52 2.02
CA GLU A 84 3.86 10.10 2.05
C GLU A 84 5.10 9.26 2.33
N PRO A 85 4.99 8.19 3.15
CA PRO A 85 6.10 7.28 3.34
C PRO A 85 6.58 6.72 2.00
N PRO A 86 7.87 6.46 1.83
CA PRO A 86 8.39 5.83 0.62
C PRO A 86 7.66 4.53 0.28
N HIS A 87 7.54 4.22 -1.00
CA HIS A 87 6.77 3.06 -1.47
C HIS A 87 7.28 1.73 -0.90
N TYR A 88 8.59 1.58 -0.68
CA TYR A 88 9.17 0.38 -0.07
C TYR A 88 8.67 0.14 1.38
N ILE A 89 8.24 1.18 2.09
CA ILE A 89 7.64 1.05 3.42
C ILE A 89 6.17 0.60 3.32
N THR A 90 5.43 1.12 2.35
CA THR A 90 3.99 0.85 2.20
C THR A 90 3.69 -0.43 1.43
N LEU A 91 4.64 -0.90 0.63
CA LEU A 91 4.48 -2.05 -0.27
C LEU A 91 3.96 -3.31 0.44
N GLY A 92 4.49 -3.61 1.63
CA GLY A 92 4.05 -4.78 2.40
C GLY A 92 2.56 -4.76 2.76
N LYS A 93 1.95 -3.58 2.88
CA LYS A 93 0.51 -3.44 3.15
C LYS A 93 -0.36 -3.58 1.92
N GLU A 94 0.21 -3.45 0.74
CA GLU A 94 -0.49 -3.67 -0.52
C GLU A 94 -0.62 -5.16 -0.84
N LEU A 95 0.24 -5.98 -0.23
CA LEU A 95 0.20 -7.44 -0.36
C LEU A 95 -0.91 -8.02 0.54
N PRO A 96 -1.52 -9.16 0.16
CA PRO A 96 -2.40 -9.90 1.05
C PRO A 96 -1.64 -10.28 2.33
N ALA A 97 -2.23 -10.08 3.50
CA ALA A 97 -1.58 -10.35 4.79
C ALA A 97 -1.01 -11.78 4.92
N LYS A 98 -1.60 -12.76 4.23
CA LYS A 98 -1.12 -14.15 4.19
C LYS A 98 0.04 -14.39 3.22
N ALA A 99 0.39 -13.40 2.40
CA ALA A 99 1.44 -13.51 1.37
C ALA A 99 2.75 -12.85 1.81
N LEU A 100 2.80 -12.26 3.00
CA LEU A 100 3.97 -11.58 3.53
C LEU A 100 4.36 -12.20 4.87
N ASP A 101 5.41 -13.01 4.86
CA ASP A 101 5.95 -13.64 6.06
C ASP A 101 7.05 -12.78 6.71
N GLU A 102 7.91 -12.19 5.89
CA GLU A 102 9.07 -11.44 6.37
C GLU A 102 9.44 -10.31 5.41
N ILE A 103 9.92 -9.20 5.98
CA ILE A 103 10.60 -8.12 5.26
C ILE A 103 12.07 -8.15 5.67
N LEU A 104 12.95 -8.29 4.70
CA LEU A 104 14.39 -8.34 4.91
C LEU A 104 15.06 -7.15 4.25
N THR A 105 15.96 -6.47 4.95
CA THR A 105 16.73 -5.34 4.42
C THR A 105 18.15 -5.35 4.96
N ASP A 106 19.10 -4.93 4.13
CA ASP A 106 20.51 -4.72 4.47
C ASP A 106 20.83 -3.23 4.73
N HIS A 107 19.82 -2.35 4.69
CA HIS A 107 19.99 -0.92 4.93
C HIS A 107 19.46 -0.52 6.31
N ALA A 108 20.35 -0.05 7.20
CA ALA A 108 20.03 0.21 8.60
C ALA A 108 18.96 1.29 8.80
N GLU A 109 18.96 2.37 7.99
CA GLU A 109 17.94 3.42 8.06
C GLU A 109 16.57 2.87 7.66
N VAL A 110 16.50 2.12 6.53
CA VAL A 110 15.28 1.47 6.05
C VAL A 110 14.72 0.50 7.09
N PHE A 111 15.58 -0.27 7.77
CA PHE A 111 15.17 -1.16 8.83
C PHE A 111 14.50 -0.42 9.99
N THR A 112 15.07 0.70 10.41
CA THR A 112 14.52 1.52 11.48
C THR A 112 13.16 2.12 11.06
N GLU A 113 13.07 2.70 9.87
CA GLU A 113 11.85 3.28 9.33
C GLU A 113 10.73 2.23 9.18
N LEU A 114 11.05 1.03 8.69
CA LEU A 114 10.09 -0.08 8.59
C LEU A 114 9.56 -0.47 9.97
N LYS A 115 10.45 -0.66 10.94
CA LYS A 115 10.05 -1.00 12.33
C LYS A 115 9.11 0.04 12.93
N GLU A 116 9.46 1.31 12.80
CA GLU A 116 8.63 2.41 13.32
C GLU A 116 7.27 2.46 12.64
N TYR A 117 7.24 2.35 11.31
CA TYR A 117 6.01 2.38 10.54
C TYR A 117 5.07 1.22 10.88
N TYR A 118 5.58 -0.01 10.91
CA TYR A 118 4.77 -1.19 11.22
C TYR A 118 4.31 -1.21 12.68
N LYS A 119 5.11 -0.74 13.62
CA LYS A 119 4.72 -0.59 15.03
C LYS A 119 3.56 0.39 15.21
N GLN A 120 3.53 1.48 14.45
CA GLN A 120 2.46 2.49 14.54
C GLN A 120 1.16 2.06 13.87
N THR A 121 1.24 1.20 12.88
CA THR A 121 0.10 0.92 11.98
C THR A 121 -0.61 -0.39 12.27
N SER A 122 -0.02 -1.31 13.03
CA SER A 122 -0.63 -2.64 13.23
C SER A 122 -0.09 -3.33 14.48
N GLU A 123 -0.87 -3.35 15.55
CA GLU A 123 -0.56 -4.19 16.73
C GLU A 123 -0.70 -5.69 16.44
N SER A 124 -1.41 -6.07 15.38
CA SER A 124 -1.69 -7.45 14.99
C SER A 124 -0.89 -7.93 13.78
N ASP A 125 0.00 -7.10 13.24
CA ASP A 125 0.82 -7.48 12.10
C ASP A 125 1.96 -8.38 12.58
N THR A 126 1.85 -9.67 12.27
CA THR A 126 2.87 -10.68 12.57
C THR A 126 4.05 -10.65 11.60
N THR A 127 4.07 -9.70 10.68
CA THR A 127 5.14 -9.57 9.69
C THR A 127 6.48 -9.36 10.40
N LYS A 128 7.38 -10.29 10.21
CA LYS A 128 8.72 -10.22 10.76
C LYS A 128 9.56 -9.22 9.94
N ILE A 129 10.20 -8.27 10.62
CA ILE A 129 11.15 -7.34 10.00
C ILE A 129 12.54 -7.69 10.52
N SER A 130 13.42 -8.10 9.62
CA SER A 130 14.77 -8.55 9.93
C SER A 130 15.83 -7.69 9.23
N PHE A 131 16.91 -7.46 9.94
CA PHE A 131 18.10 -6.83 9.37
C PHE A 131 19.04 -7.93 8.85
N TYR A 132 19.52 -7.76 7.64
CA TYR A 132 20.46 -8.68 7.02
C TYR A 132 21.88 -8.13 7.17
N GLU A 133 22.72 -8.89 7.83
CA GLU A 133 24.11 -8.53 8.11
C GLU A 133 25.04 -9.68 7.66
N ASP A 134 25.40 -9.67 6.38
CA ASP A 134 26.32 -10.63 5.80
C ASP A 134 27.21 -9.93 4.75
N THR A 135 28.35 -10.55 4.43
CA THR A 135 29.25 -10.10 3.38
C THR A 135 28.72 -10.34 1.98
N TYR A 136 27.79 -11.30 1.83
CA TYR A 136 27.13 -11.63 0.56
C TYR A 136 25.86 -10.80 0.42
N SER A 137 25.79 -9.94 -0.60
CA SER A 137 24.67 -9.01 -0.74
C SER A 137 23.32 -9.71 -0.93
N LEU A 138 22.24 -9.13 -0.39
CA LEU A 138 20.86 -9.59 -0.63
C LEU A 138 20.52 -9.68 -2.12
N TYR A 139 21.00 -8.73 -2.92
CA TYR A 139 20.81 -8.72 -4.37
C TYR A 139 21.30 -10.02 -5.03
N ASN A 140 22.47 -10.50 -4.64
CA ASN A 140 23.05 -11.74 -5.15
C ASN A 140 22.42 -12.98 -4.52
N LEU A 141 22.12 -12.94 -3.22
CA LEU A 141 21.48 -14.05 -2.48
C LEU A 141 20.15 -14.44 -3.12
N TYR A 142 19.33 -13.46 -3.45
CA TYR A 142 18.02 -13.66 -4.08
C TYR A 142 18.06 -13.62 -5.61
N ARG A 143 19.24 -13.58 -6.22
CA ARG A 143 19.43 -13.58 -7.69
C ARG A 143 18.60 -12.51 -8.41
N PHE A 144 18.50 -11.31 -7.85
CA PHE A 144 17.69 -10.24 -8.44
C PHE A 144 18.07 -9.91 -9.89
N ALA A 145 19.36 -9.97 -10.24
CA ALA A 145 19.79 -9.79 -11.62
C ALA A 145 19.07 -10.73 -12.59
N HIS A 146 18.98 -12.01 -12.25
CA HIS A 146 18.31 -13.00 -13.08
C HIS A 146 16.80 -12.73 -13.25
N TYR A 147 16.12 -12.39 -12.13
CA TYR A 147 14.69 -12.06 -12.20
C TYR A 147 14.43 -10.75 -12.96
N TYR A 148 15.34 -9.78 -12.87
CA TYR A 148 15.26 -8.55 -13.67
C TYR A 148 15.43 -8.85 -15.15
N GLU A 149 16.42 -9.63 -15.54
CA GLU A 149 16.67 -10.02 -16.93
C GLU A 149 15.46 -10.80 -17.49
N GLU A 150 14.87 -11.70 -16.71
CA GLU A 150 13.68 -12.44 -17.08
C GLU A 150 12.45 -11.52 -17.22
N ALA A 151 12.20 -10.61 -16.25
CA ALA A 151 11.05 -9.73 -16.23
C ALA A 151 11.07 -8.66 -17.33
N TYR A 152 12.26 -8.18 -17.70
CA TYR A 152 12.46 -7.18 -18.76
C TYR A 152 12.91 -7.79 -20.09
N GLY A 153 13.04 -9.12 -20.14
CA GLY A 153 13.40 -9.85 -21.34
C GLY A 153 12.36 -9.70 -22.44
N LYS A 154 12.82 -9.51 -23.67
CA LYS A 154 11.97 -9.44 -24.84
C LYS A 154 11.21 -10.75 -25.10
N TYR A 155 11.82 -11.90 -24.75
CA TYR A 155 11.30 -13.22 -25.02
C TYR A 155 10.86 -13.91 -23.73
N ILE A 156 9.61 -14.33 -23.68
CA ILE A 156 9.06 -15.13 -22.57
C ILE A 156 8.76 -16.54 -23.09
N TRP A 157 9.51 -17.51 -22.61
CA TRP A 157 9.30 -18.92 -23.00
C TRP A 157 8.19 -19.55 -22.18
N LEU A 158 7.22 -20.12 -22.87
CA LEU A 158 6.11 -20.85 -22.27
C LEU A 158 6.47 -22.34 -22.05
N LYS A 159 5.83 -22.97 -21.09
CA LYS A 159 6.00 -24.42 -20.82
C LYS A 159 5.66 -25.31 -22.02
N SER A 160 4.86 -24.82 -22.96
CA SER A 160 4.50 -25.50 -24.21
C SER A 160 5.62 -25.51 -25.24
N GLY A 161 6.73 -24.81 -25.04
CA GLY A 161 7.81 -24.59 -26.02
C GLY A 161 7.57 -23.41 -26.95
N ALA A 162 6.42 -22.74 -26.86
CA ALA A 162 6.19 -21.49 -27.57
C ALA A 162 6.86 -20.32 -26.86
N SER A 163 7.05 -19.19 -27.53
CA SER A 163 7.53 -17.95 -26.93
C SER A 163 6.60 -16.79 -27.22
N LEU A 164 6.50 -15.86 -26.28
CA LEU A 164 5.92 -14.54 -26.47
C LEU A 164 7.06 -13.55 -26.68
N VAL A 165 6.87 -12.63 -27.60
CA VAL A 165 7.80 -11.53 -27.85
C VAL A 165 7.11 -10.23 -27.46
N ILE A 166 7.63 -9.55 -26.42
CA ILE A 166 7.06 -8.29 -25.92
C ILE A 166 8.04 -7.17 -26.24
N GLU A 167 7.59 -6.21 -27.04
CA GLU A 167 8.39 -5.06 -27.43
C GLU A 167 7.69 -3.75 -27.08
N HIS A 168 8.44 -2.84 -26.45
CA HIS A 168 8.01 -1.47 -26.27
C HIS A 168 8.49 -0.65 -27.46
N THR A 169 7.54 -0.12 -28.23
CA THR A 169 7.81 0.83 -29.29
C THR A 169 7.50 2.26 -28.83
N GLU A 170 7.82 3.27 -29.62
CA GLU A 170 7.51 4.68 -29.29
C GLU A 170 6.01 4.94 -29.08
N ALA A 171 5.14 4.17 -29.71
CA ALA A 171 3.71 4.40 -29.70
C ALA A 171 2.92 3.39 -28.85
N MET A 172 3.40 2.16 -28.71
CA MET A 172 2.64 1.08 -28.06
C MET A 172 3.54 -0.08 -27.62
N THR A 173 3.01 -0.94 -26.76
CA THR A 173 3.60 -2.25 -26.48
C THR A 173 3.01 -3.26 -27.45
N VAL A 174 3.86 -3.99 -28.16
CA VAL A 174 3.50 -5.05 -29.10
C VAL A 174 3.79 -6.41 -28.45
N ILE A 175 2.86 -7.35 -28.58
CA ILE A 175 2.96 -8.72 -28.10
C ILE A 175 2.73 -9.68 -29.26
#